data_a1da6a2f58fed0479e8cc0fa743a594b
#
_entry.id   a1da6a2f58fed0479e8cc0fa743a594b
#
_cell.length_a   1.000
_cell.length_b   1.000
_cell.length_c   1.000
_cell.angle_alpha   90.00
_cell.angle_beta   90.00
_cell.angle_gamma   90.00
#
_symmetry.space_group_name_H-M   'P 1'
#
loop_
_entity.id
_entity.type
_entity.pdbx_description
1 polymer ?
#
loop_
_entity_poly.entity_id
_entity_poly.type
_entity_poly.pdbx_seq_one_letter_code
_entity_poly.pdbx_strand_id
1 'polypeptide(L)'
;MKLRRRARIVALQALFEIDTAHHSPDAVLQWRLEEVPLPAPGESFARKLVYGVLERRSALDAVIHHIAPEWPIEQMAPVDRNILRLAAYEIMVDESAPPKVAINEAVELAKSFGSDSSGRFVNGVLGTLLSERSELLAAFPMTLPLEPAGEAGIAPVGNGTHPEPGGHHRS
;
A
#
# COMPACT_ATOMS: atom_id res chain seq x y z
N MET A 1 4.56 -19.68 -14.13
CA MET A 1 4.60 -18.82 -12.93
C MET A 1 3.21 -18.68 -12.39
N LYS A 2 3.07 -18.89 -11.09
CA LYS A 2 1.76 -18.80 -10.42
C LYS A 2 1.21 -17.36 -10.47
N LEU A 3 -0.10 -17.26 -10.58
CA LEU A 3 -0.78 -15.97 -10.77
C LEU A 3 -0.48 -14.97 -9.64
N ARG A 4 -0.52 -15.40 -8.37
CA ARG A 4 -0.24 -14.51 -7.25
C ARG A 4 1.20 -14.02 -7.22
N ARG A 5 2.15 -14.84 -7.65
CA ARG A 5 3.55 -14.40 -7.78
C ARG A 5 3.68 -13.28 -8.82
N ARG A 6 3.02 -13.44 -9.96
CA ARG A 6 2.99 -12.40 -11.00
C ARG A 6 2.35 -11.12 -10.48
N ALA A 7 1.25 -11.24 -9.74
CA ALA A 7 0.59 -10.09 -9.13
C ALA A 7 1.47 -9.36 -8.12
N ARG A 8 2.24 -10.11 -7.31
CA ARG A 8 3.20 -9.52 -6.37
C ARG A 8 4.32 -8.78 -7.08
N ILE A 9 4.80 -9.28 -8.21
CA ILE A 9 5.81 -8.59 -9.02
C ILE A 9 5.25 -7.26 -9.53
N VAL A 10 4.05 -7.27 -10.09
CA VAL A 10 3.39 -6.04 -10.57
C VAL A 10 3.21 -5.04 -9.41
N ALA A 11 2.74 -5.53 -8.26
CA ALA A 11 2.55 -4.69 -7.07
C ALA A 11 3.87 -4.08 -6.58
N LEU A 12 4.94 -4.87 -6.52
CA LEU A 12 6.26 -4.37 -6.11
C LEU A 12 6.76 -3.28 -7.07
N GLN A 13 6.67 -3.52 -8.37
CA GLN A 13 7.11 -2.55 -9.39
C GLN A 13 6.31 -1.26 -9.30
N ALA A 14 5.00 -1.36 -9.09
CA ALA A 14 4.15 -0.19 -8.90
C ALA A 14 4.51 0.59 -7.63
N LEU A 15 4.66 -0.10 -6.51
CA LEU A 15 5.04 0.52 -5.24
C LEU A 15 6.40 1.20 -5.31
N PHE A 16 7.36 0.58 -5.97
CA PHE A 16 8.68 1.16 -6.20
C PHE A 16 8.58 2.48 -6.97
N GLU A 17 7.83 2.51 -8.06
CA GLU A 17 7.67 3.71 -8.87
C GLU A 17 6.92 4.81 -8.13
N ILE A 18 5.85 4.47 -7.41
CA ILE A 18 5.10 5.42 -6.58
C ILE A 18 6.01 6.04 -5.52
N ASP A 19 6.83 5.22 -4.87
CA ASP A 19 7.72 5.65 -3.79
C ASP A 19 8.87 6.53 -4.31
N THR A 20 9.50 6.16 -5.41
CA THR A 20 10.71 6.83 -5.91
C THR A 20 10.43 7.97 -6.88
N ALA A 21 9.39 7.86 -7.70
CA ALA A 21 9.05 8.86 -8.72
C ALA A 21 7.89 9.78 -8.31
N HIS A 22 7.20 9.45 -7.23
CA HIS A 22 6.03 10.21 -6.73
C HIS A 22 4.89 10.35 -7.75
N HIS A 23 4.74 9.36 -8.63
CA HIS A 23 3.66 9.33 -9.59
C HIS A 23 2.34 8.89 -8.94
N SER A 24 1.22 9.25 -9.55
CA SER A 24 -0.11 8.85 -9.07
C SER A 24 -0.25 7.33 -9.03
N PRO A 25 -0.70 6.75 -7.89
CA PRO A 25 -0.89 5.30 -7.78
C PRO A 25 -1.80 4.72 -8.86
N ASP A 26 -2.90 5.37 -9.17
CA ASP A 26 -3.85 4.88 -10.18
C ASP A 26 -3.21 4.80 -11.56
N ALA A 27 -2.48 5.83 -11.96
CA ALA A 27 -1.81 5.89 -13.25
C ALA A 27 -0.71 4.83 -13.36
N VAL A 28 0.10 4.68 -12.31
CA VAL A 28 1.20 3.70 -12.28
C VAL A 28 0.66 2.29 -12.39
N LEU A 29 -0.35 1.96 -11.61
CA LEU A 29 -0.92 0.63 -11.56
C LEU A 29 -1.62 0.28 -12.87
N GLN A 30 -2.37 1.21 -13.44
CA GLN A 30 -3.01 1.02 -14.74
C GLN A 30 -1.97 0.73 -15.82
N TRP A 31 -0.91 1.53 -15.86
CA TRP A 31 0.15 1.36 -16.85
C TRP A 31 0.87 0.02 -16.69
N ARG A 32 1.20 -0.37 -15.46
CA ARG A 32 1.83 -1.66 -15.22
C ARG A 32 0.95 -2.84 -15.66
N LEU A 33 -0.34 -2.75 -15.43
CA LEU A 33 -1.30 -3.78 -15.83
C LEU A 33 -1.54 -3.82 -17.34
N GLU A 34 -1.37 -2.70 -18.03
CA GLU A 34 -1.39 -2.67 -19.49
C GLU A 34 -0.15 -3.34 -20.08
N GLU A 35 1.03 -3.13 -19.49
CA GLU A 35 2.27 -3.77 -19.92
C GLU A 35 2.28 -5.27 -19.61
N VAL A 36 1.78 -5.66 -18.45
CA VAL A 36 1.74 -7.04 -17.96
C VAL A 36 0.30 -7.37 -17.58
N PRO A 37 -0.55 -7.70 -18.57
CA PRO A 37 -1.93 -8.06 -18.28
C PRO A 37 -2.02 -9.30 -17.39
N LEU A 38 -2.87 -9.24 -16.37
CA LEU A 38 -3.15 -10.34 -15.48
C LEU A 38 -4.62 -10.75 -15.63
N PRO A 39 -4.94 -12.06 -15.49
CA PRO A 39 -6.31 -12.48 -15.32
C PRO A 39 -6.98 -11.74 -14.16
N ALA A 40 -8.31 -11.57 -14.20
CA ALA A 40 -9.05 -10.75 -13.25
C ALA A 40 -8.71 -11.01 -11.76
N PRO A 41 -8.57 -12.27 -11.30
CA PRO A 41 -8.19 -12.51 -9.89
C PRO A 41 -6.79 -11.99 -9.54
N GLY A 42 -5.86 -12.05 -10.47
CA GLY A 42 -4.50 -11.55 -10.29
C GLY A 42 -4.46 -10.02 -10.29
N GLU A 43 -5.20 -9.39 -11.18
CA GLU A 43 -5.34 -7.93 -11.21
C GLU A 43 -5.96 -7.42 -9.91
N SER A 44 -7.03 -8.04 -9.43
CA SER A 44 -7.68 -7.69 -8.18
C SER A 44 -6.72 -7.81 -7.00
N PHE A 45 -5.94 -8.88 -6.95
CA PHE A 45 -4.94 -9.08 -5.90
C PHE A 45 -3.83 -8.02 -5.95
N ALA A 46 -3.31 -7.72 -7.14
CA ALA A 46 -2.30 -6.67 -7.30
C ALA A 46 -2.81 -5.31 -6.83
N ARG A 47 -4.03 -4.94 -7.19
CA ARG A 47 -4.67 -3.70 -6.74
C ARG A 47 -4.82 -3.65 -5.22
N LYS A 48 -5.29 -4.73 -4.63
CA LYS A 48 -5.44 -4.85 -3.17
C LYS A 48 -4.10 -4.67 -2.45
N LEU A 49 -3.04 -5.27 -2.96
CA LEU A 49 -1.71 -5.14 -2.38
C LEU A 49 -1.21 -3.69 -2.44
N VAL A 50 -1.30 -3.05 -3.59
CA VAL A 50 -0.81 -1.68 -3.76
C VAL A 50 -1.57 -0.71 -2.86
N TYR A 51 -2.89 -0.70 -2.94
CA TYR A 51 -3.70 0.24 -2.14
C TYR A 51 -3.65 -0.10 -0.66
N GLY A 52 -3.64 -1.37 -0.32
CA GLY A 52 -3.52 -1.80 1.08
C GLY A 52 -2.23 -1.31 1.74
N VAL A 53 -1.11 -1.39 1.04
CA VAL A 53 0.17 -0.87 1.51
C VAL A 53 0.13 0.65 1.63
N LEU A 54 -0.36 1.35 0.61
CA LEU A 54 -0.38 2.82 0.61
C LEU A 54 -1.25 3.38 1.74
N GLU A 55 -2.40 2.77 1.97
CA GLU A 55 -3.32 3.19 3.02
C GLU A 55 -2.76 2.97 4.44
N ARG A 56 -1.85 2.02 4.60
CA ARG A 56 -1.28 1.65 5.90
C ARG A 56 0.21 1.91 6.00
N ARG A 57 0.75 2.69 5.10
CA ARG A 57 2.19 2.90 4.98
C ARG A 57 2.84 3.34 6.29
N SER A 58 2.26 4.31 6.98
CA SER A 58 2.82 4.81 8.23
C SER A 58 2.90 3.73 9.31
N ALA A 59 1.85 2.92 9.46
CA ALA A 59 1.82 1.83 10.44
C ALA A 59 2.80 0.71 10.05
N LEU A 60 2.86 0.37 8.75
CA LEU A 60 3.80 -0.65 8.26
C LEU A 60 5.25 -0.19 8.47
N ASP A 61 5.56 1.05 8.18
CA ASP A 61 6.90 1.61 8.39
C ASP A 61 7.27 1.63 9.88
N ALA A 62 6.32 1.95 10.76
CA ALA A 62 6.54 1.93 12.19
C ALA A 62 6.89 0.52 12.70
N VAL A 63 6.20 -0.49 12.21
CA VAL A 63 6.48 -1.90 12.54
C VAL A 63 7.88 -2.29 12.07
N ILE A 64 8.21 -1.99 10.83
CA ILE A 64 9.54 -2.32 10.26
C ILE A 64 10.64 -1.61 11.04
N HIS A 65 10.45 -0.34 11.35
CA HIS A 65 11.41 0.42 12.16
C HIS A 65 11.58 -0.15 13.57
N HIS A 66 10.50 -0.60 14.19
CA HIS A 66 10.55 -1.23 15.51
C HIS A 66 11.40 -2.51 15.51
N ILE A 67 11.29 -3.30 14.43
CA ILE A 67 12.04 -4.56 14.31
C ILE A 67 13.51 -4.30 13.96
N ALA A 68 13.80 -3.35 13.09
CA ALA A 68 15.13 -3.06 12.58
C ALA A 68 15.47 -1.58 12.80
N PRO A 69 15.61 -1.10 14.05
CA PRO A 69 15.83 0.31 14.34
C PRO A 69 17.17 0.85 13.85
N GLU A 70 18.15 -0.03 13.61
CA GLU A 70 19.46 0.36 13.07
C GLU A 70 19.40 0.76 11.60
N TRP A 71 18.30 0.43 10.92
CA TRP A 71 18.13 0.70 9.49
C TRP A 71 16.93 1.63 9.27
N PRO A 72 17.13 2.95 9.29
CA PRO A 72 16.04 3.88 8.98
C PRO A 72 15.41 3.59 7.62
N ILE A 73 14.09 3.64 7.57
CA ILE A 73 13.33 3.32 6.34
C ILE A 73 13.81 4.16 5.16
N GLU A 74 14.08 5.45 5.38
CA GLU A 74 14.51 6.38 4.34
C GLU A 74 15.88 6.02 3.77
N GLN A 75 16.69 5.28 4.53
CA GLN A 75 18.03 4.87 4.13
C GLN A 75 18.07 3.46 3.56
N MET A 76 16.99 2.70 3.67
CA MET A 76 16.90 1.39 3.04
C MET A 76 16.88 1.55 1.52
N ALA A 77 17.43 0.56 0.81
CA ALA A 77 17.23 0.47 -0.62
C ALA A 77 15.72 0.45 -0.93
N PRO A 78 15.24 1.27 -1.87
CA PRO A 78 13.81 1.34 -2.17
C PRO A 78 13.17 0.00 -2.50
N VAL A 79 13.89 -0.91 -3.14
CA VAL A 79 13.40 -2.27 -3.40
C VAL A 79 13.15 -3.00 -2.08
N ASP A 80 14.09 -2.98 -1.17
CA ASP A 80 14.01 -3.70 0.10
C ASP A 80 12.85 -3.19 0.95
N ARG A 81 12.73 -1.87 1.10
CA ARG A 81 11.64 -1.30 1.91
C ARG A 81 10.26 -1.58 1.34
N ASN A 82 10.11 -1.59 0.02
CA ASN A 82 8.82 -1.88 -0.61
C ASN A 82 8.48 -3.37 -0.54
N ILE A 83 9.46 -4.26 -0.61
CA ILE A 83 9.24 -5.69 -0.36
C ILE A 83 8.79 -5.91 1.08
N LEU A 84 9.44 -5.25 2.06
CA LEU A 84 9.06 -5.36 3.47
C LEU A 84 7.65 -4.85 3.72
N ARG A 85 7.29 -3.71 3.16
CA ARG A 85 5.93 -3.15 3.27
C ARG A 85 4.89 -4.11 2.71
N LEU A 86 5.17 -4.66 1.53
CA LEU A 86 4.27 -5.58 0.84
C LEU A 86 4.04 -6.85 1.66
N ALA A 87 5.11 -7.48 2.11
CA ALA A 87 5.01 -8.72 2.89
C ALA A 87 4.43 -8.48 4.28
N ALA A 88 4.78 -7.39 4.94
CA ALA A 88 4.18 -7.01 6.22
C ALA A 88 2.67 -6.81 6.09
N TYR A 89 2.22 -6.18 5.00
CA TYR A 89 0.79 -6.07 4.71
C TYR A 89 0.13 -7.44 4.57
N GLU A 90 0.72 -8.36 3.82
CA GLU A 90 0.16 -9.70 3.65
C GLU A 90 0.10 -10.48 4.97
N ILE A 91 1.09 -10.33 5.82
CA ILE A 91 1.16 -11.06 7.10
C ILE A 91 0.21 -10.46 8.15
N MET A 92 0.14 -9.15 8.23
CA MET A 92 -0.57 -8.45 9.30
C MET A 92 -2.01 -8.09 8.97
N VAL A 93 -2.34 -7.92 7.71
CA VAL A 93 -3.64 -7.37 7.29
C VAL A 93 -4.39 -8.32 6.38
N ASP A 94 -3.82 -8.67 5.24
CA ASP A 94 -4.53 -9.43 4.22
C ASP A 94 -4.82 -10.88 4.63
N GLU A 95 -3.82 -11.55 5.17
CA GLU A 95 -3.93 -12.93 5.68
C GLU A 95 -4.50 -13.96 4.67
N SER A 96 -4.59 -13.63 3.40
CA SER A 96 -5.12 -14.54 2.37
C SER A 96 -4.14 -15.64 1.98
N ALA A 97 -2.87 -15.49 2.34
CA ALA A 97 -1.83 -16.51 2.18
C ALA A 97 -1.28 -16.87 3.56
N PRO A 98 -0.84 -18.12 3.76
CA PRO A 98 -0.10 -18.47 4.97
C PRO A 98 1.13 -17.55 5.16
N PRO A 99 1.43 -17.10 6.38
CA PRO A 99 2.55 -16.17 6.60
C PRO A 99 3.88 -16.65 6.04
N LYS A 100 4.18 -17.95 6.16
CA LYS A 100 5.41 -18.51 5.62
C LYS A 100 5.50 -18.42 4.11
N VAL A 101 4.36 -18.52 3.42
CA VAL A 101 4.28 -18.33 1.96
C VAL A 101 4.59 -16.88 1.62
N ALA A 102 4.00 -15.93 2.33
CA ALA A 102 4.27 -14.51 2.13
C ALA A 102 5.76 -14.19 2.33
N ILE A 103 6.39 -14.75 3.36
CA ILE A 103 7.82 -14.57 3.62
C ILE A 103 8.66 -15.17 2.50
N ASN A 104 8.38 -16.40 2.08
CA ASN A 104 9.13 -17.06 1.00
C ASN A 104 9.02 -16.29 -0.31
N GLU A 105 7.84 -15.79 -0.63
CA GLU A 105 7.62 -14.97 -1.84
C GLU A 105 8.39 -13.64 -1.74
N ALA A 106 8.41 -13.02 -0.57
CA ALA A 106 9.18 -11.79 -0.36
C ALA A 106 10.70 -12.04 -0.53
N VAL A 107 11.20 -13.15 -0.03
CA VAL A 107 12.61 -13.52 -0.19
C VAL A 107 12.95 -13.75 -1.67
N GLU A 108 12.07 -14.41 -2.42
CA GLU A 108 12.24 -14.59 -3.86
C GLU A 108 12.25 -13.26 -4.63
N LEU A 109 11.38 -12.33 -4.25
CA LEU A 109 11.39 -10.97 -4.81
C LEU A 109 12.71 -10.26 -4.50
N ALA A 110 13.20 -10.39 -3.28
CA ALA A 110 14.46 -9.78 -2.87
C ALA A 110 15.65 -10.36 -3.66
N LYS A 111 15.65 -11.65 -3.92
CA LYS A 111 16.67 -12.30 -4.76
C LYS A 111 16.61 -11.84 -6.21
N SER A 112 15.41 -11.60 -6.73
CA SER A 112 15.21 -11.20 -8.12
C SER A 112 15.49 -9.72 -8.38
N PHE A 113 15.13 -8.85 -7.45
CA PHE A 113 15.12 -7.41 -7.65
C PHE A 113 16.07 -6.64 -6.74
N GLY A 114 16.52 -7.23 -5.64
CA GLY A 114 17.39 -6.60 -4.67
C GLY A 114 18.88 -6.90 -4.88
N SER A 115 19.68 -6.57 -3.88
CA SER A 115 21.10 -6.87 -3.83
C SER A 115 21.36 -8.29 -3.30
N ASP A 116 22.62 -8.72 -3.29
CA ASP A 116 23.02 -10.05 -2.80
C ASP A 116 22.61 -10.29 -1.34
N SER A 117 22.52 -9.25 -0.53
CA SER A 117 22.16 -9.36 0.89
C SER A 117 20.67 -9.16 1.16
N SER A 118 19.89 -8.73 0.18
CA SER A 118 18.48 -8.39 0.36
C SER A 118 17.64 -9.55 0.84
N GLY A 119 17.84 -10.75 0.28
CA GLY A 119 17.09 -11.94 0.67
C GLY A 119 17.27 -12.28 2.14
N ARG A 120 18.48 -12.22 2.64
CA ARG A 120 18.80 -12.50 4.04
C ARG A 120 18.19 -11.44 4.96
N PHE A 121 18.32 -10.18 4.61
CA PHE A 121 17.77 -9.06 5.37
C PHE A 121 16.25 -9.15 5.48
N VAL A 122 15.58 -9.33 4.36
CA VAL A 122 14.12 -9.46 4.29
C VAL A 122 13.65 -10.67 5.11
N ASN A 123 14.30 -11.81 4.97
CA ASN A 123 13.94 -13.00 5.74
C ASN A 123 14.07 -12.78 7.25
N GLY A 124 15.13 -12.11 7.70
CA GLY A 124 15.34 -11.82 9.11
C GLY A 124 14.28 -10.91 9.69
N VAL A 125 13.97 -9.81 9.00
CA VAL A 125 12.95 -8.86 9.44
C VAL A 125 11.56 -9.52 9.49
N LEU A 126 11.19 -10.22 8.44
CA LEU A 126 9.86 -10.85 8.35
C LEU A 126 9.70 -12.04 9.31
N GLY A 127 10.77 -12.77 9.58
CA GLY A 127 10.77 -13.83 10.60
C GLY A 127 10.45 -13.27 11.98
N THR A 128 11.08 -12.17 12.36
CA THR A 128 10.81 -11.47 13.62
C THR A 128 9.39 -10.92 13.64
N LEU A 129 8.94 -10.32 12.54
CA LEU A 129 7.57 -9.82 12.41
C LEU A 129 6.55 -10.92 12.68
N LEU A 130 6.75 -12.10 12.11
CA LEU A 130 5.84 -13.22 12.29
C LEU A 130 5.85 -13.70 13.75
N SER A 131 7.03 -13.84 14.37
CA SER A 131 7.12 -14.31 15.74
C SER A 131 6.52 -13.33 16.76
N GLU A 132 6.54 -12.04 16.47
CA GLU A 132 6.03 -10.99 17.36
C GLU A 132 4.69 -10.39 16.86
N ARG A 133 4.01 -11.06 15.94
CA ARG A 133 2.84 -10.53 15.24
C ARG A 133 1.75 -10.00 16.17
N SER A 134 1.37 -10.76 17.19
CA SER A 134 0.30 -10.37 18.11
C SER A 134 0.63 -9.10 18.89
N GLU A 135 1.85 -9.01 19.38
CA GLU A 135 2.34 -7.86 20.14
C GLU A 135 2.45 -6.63 19.22
N LEU A 136 2.93 -6.83 17.99
CA LEU A 136 3.06 -5.75 17.01
C LEU A 136 1.69 -5.21 16.57
N LEU A 137 0.70 -6.08 16.38
CA LEU A 137 -0.66 -5.65 16.04
C LEU A 137 -1.31 -4.85 17.18
N ALA A 138 -1.01 -5.19 18.44
CA ALA A 138 -1.50 -4.44 19.59
C ALA A 138 -0.84 -3.06 19.69
N ALA A 139 0.48 -2.99 19.43
CA ALA A 139 1.24 -1.75 19.53
C ALA A 139 1.06 -0.83 18.30
N PHE A 140 0.85 -1.41 17.13
CA PHE A 140 0.72 -0.70 15.85
C PHE A 140 -0.54 -1.16 15.13
N PRO A 141 -1.72 -0.64 15.52
CA PRO A 141 -2.97 -1.04 14.87
C PRO A 141 -2.97 -0.75 13.38
N MET A 142 -3.41 -1.74 12.60
CA MET A 142 -3.49 -1.64 11.13
C MET A 142 -4.88 -1.21 10.65
N THR A 143 -5.74 -0.80 11.57
CA THR A 143 -7.06 -0.28 11.22
C THR A 143 -6.93 1.10 10.59
N LEU A 144 -7.62 1.30 9.49
CA LEU A 144 -7.72 2.63 8.88
C LEU A 144 -8.46 3.56 9.84
N PRO A 145 -8.08 4.85 9.90
CA PRO A 145 -8.86 5.80 10.65
C PRO A 145 -10.28 5.82 10.08
N LEU A 146 -11.26 5.75 10.98
CA LEU A 146 -12.65 5.94 10.59
C LEU A 146 -12.75 7.30 9.92
N GLU A 147 -13.29 7.35 8.71
CA GLU A 147 -13.66 8.62 8.12
C GLU A 147 -14.63 9.32 9.08
N PRO A 148 -14.42 10.60 9.37
CA PRO A 148 -15.35 11.30 10.23
C PRO A 148 -16.73 11.23 9.59
N ALA A 149 -17.66 10.53 10.27
CA ALA A 149 -19.02 10.41 9.83
C ALA A 149 -19.61 11.83 9.78
N GLY A 150 -19.98 12.30 8.62
CA GLY A 150 -20.78 13.51 8.50
C GLY A 150 -20.23 14.61 7.63
N GLU A 151 -19.05 14.49 7.04
CA GLU A 151 -18.62 15.48 6.06
C GLU A 151 -18.93 15.06 4.59
N ALA A 152 -19.66 14.00 4.40
CA ALA A 152 -20.24 13.67 3.12
C ALA A 152 -21.44 14.56 2.78
N GLY A 153 -21.84 15.46 3.65
CA GLY A 153 -22.81 16.49 3.36
C GLY A 153 -22.11 17.67 2.75
N ILE A 154 -21.93 17.69 1.46
CA ILE A 154 -21.85 18.95 0.75
C ILE A 154 -23.13 19.67 1.15
N ALA A 155 -22.99 20.73 1.92
CA ALA A 155 -24.12 21.62 2.16
C ALA A 155 -24.73 21.95 0.80
N PRO A 156 -26.02 21.75 0.62
CA PRO A 156 -26.63 22.16 -0.64
C PRO A 156 -26.28 23.62 -0.83
N VAL A 157 -25.70 23.90 -1.98
CA VAL A 157 -25.52 25.28 -2.39
C VAL A 157 -26.89 25.93 -2.30
N GLY A 158 -27.04 26.80 -1.32
CA GLY A 158 -28.30 27.52 -1.19
C GLY A 158 -28.64 28.10 -2.51
N ASN A 159 -29.81 27.79 -3.02
CA ASN A 159 -30.36 28.50 -4.16
C ASN A 159 -30.29 29.97 -3.81
N GLY A 160 -29.30 30.63 -4.37
CA GLY A 160 -29.31 32.07 -4.36
C GLY A 160 -30.61 32.49 -5.02
N THR A 161 -31.57 32.85 -4.23
CA THR A 161 -32.68 33.61 -4.77
C THR A 161 -32.07 34.83 -5.36
N HIS A 162 -31.99 34.84 -6.67
CA HIS A 162 -31.74 36.07 -7.37
C HIS A 162 -32.86 37.03 -6.99
N PRO A 163 -32.57 38.15 -6.35
CA PRO A 163 -33.58 39.17 -6.25
C PRO A 163 -33.90 39.61 -7.68
N GLU A 164 -35.12 39.39 -8.05
CA GLU A 164 -35.64 40.00 -9.27
C GLU A 164 -35.31 41.49 -9.24
N PRO A 165 -34.71 42.01 -10.27
CA PRO A 165 -34.62 43.47 -10.37
C PRO A 165 -36.04 44.01 -10.46
N GLY A 166 -36.45 44.62 -9.39
CA GLY A 166 -37.74 45.30 -9.38
C GLY A 166 -37.81 46.25 -10.55
N GLY A 167 -38.72 45.93 -11.45
CA GLY A 167 -38.97 46.80 -12.58
C GLY A 167 -39.41 48.16 -12.06
N HIS A 168 -38.55 49.10 -12.21
CA HIS A 168 -38.98 50.48 -12.02
C HIS A 168 -39.79 50.89 -13.19
N HIS A 169 -41.09 50.86 -13.01
CA HIS A 169 -41.97 51.53 -13.90
C HIS A 169 -41.90 53.03 -13.65
N ARG A 170 -41.38 53.67 -14.60
CA ARG A 170 -41.57 55.12 -14.65
C ARG A 170 -42.62 55.45 -15.68
N SER A 171 -43.64 56.06 -15.23
CA SER A 171 -44.60 56.72 -16.08
C SER A 171 -44.06 58.09 -16.54
#